data_75323cabae8096870b0d1a537bc1c7c4
#
_entry.id   75323cabae8096870b0d1a537bc1c7c4
#
_cell.length_a   1.000
_cell.length_b   1.000
_cell.length_c   1.000
_cell.angle_alpha   90.00
_cell.angle_beta   90.00
_cell.angle_gamma   90.00
#
_symmetry.space_group_name_H-M   'P 1'
#
loop_
_entity.id
_entity.type
_entity.pdbx_description
1 polymer ?
#
loop_
_entity_poly.entity_id
_entity_poly.type
_entity_poly.pdbx_seq_one_letter_code
_entity_poly.pdbx_strand_id
1 'polypeptide(L)'
;MRLRTLAVAALVLGLSKPGLAGAPPTAAIDLAAHRALYQLKLESARGGDVTAASGTMAYEVQDACDGWAVVQRLQMTITNRDGQDVEMLSEYTTWESKDGLRLRFRTKQTTDQAVTSDIAGEASLKGTGEPGAAHFTSPDEATKPLPAGTLFPMKHTEALLKAAEQGKKFLAVPLFDGTTASGAQDSSIVVTKWQGSQPDAWPDLAKLPSGRFHIAFFDTGPENQQPDYEVGMRYWSNGVADNLDMDFGDFVMAGKLAEFKLLTRHGC
;
A
#
# COMPACT_ATOMS: atom_id res chain seq x y z
N MET A 1 -72.84 -18.34 -50.58
CA MET A 1 -72.02 -17.46 -49.69
C MET A 1 -70.94 -18.33 -49.11
N ARG A 2 -69.69 -18.24 -49.63
CA ARG A 2 -68.58 -19.12 -49.21
C ARG A 2 -67.61 -18.27 -48.31
N LEU A 3 -67.51 -18.61 -47.01
CA LEU A 3 -66.55 -18.09 -46.09
C LEU A 3 -65.17 -18.71 -46.38
N ARG A 4 -64.19 -17.86 -46.61
CA ARG A 4 -62.79 -18.21 -46.72
C ARG A 4 -62.12 -17.98 -45.34
N THR A 5 -61.65 -19.05 -44.76
CA THR A 5 -60.79 -19.07 -43.53
C THR A 5 -59.38 -18.61 -43.89
N LEU A 6 -58.91 -17.48 -43.27
CA LEU A 6 -57.53 -17.03 -43.32
C LEU A 6 -56.75 -17.66 -42.18
N ALA A 7 -55.72 -18.47 -42.50
CA ALA A 7 -54.78 -18.99 -41.55
C ALA A 7 -53.68 -17.91 -41.25
N VAL A 8 -53.57 -17.48 -40.01
CA VAL A 8 -52.51 -16.59 -39.54
C VAL A 8 -51.32 -17.47 -39.09
N ALA A 9 -50.22 -17.41 -39.83
CA ALA A 9 -48.96 -18.00 -39.44
C ALA A 9 -48.24 -17.11 -38.41
N ALA A 10 -48.09 -17.57 -37.17
CA ALA A 10 -47.33 -16.88 -36.14
C ALA A 10 -45.83 -17.17 -36.36
N LEU A 11 -45.07 -16.09 -36.71
CA LEU A 11 -43.64 -16.09 -36.83
C LEU A 11 -43.02 -15.93 -35.41
N VAL A 12 -42.51 -17.00 -34.83
CA VAL A 12 -41.77 -16.93 -33.54
C VAL A 12 -40.36 -16.47 -33.82
N LEU A 13 -40.10 -15.17 -33.58
CA LEU A 13 -38.74 -14.62 -33.55
C LEU A 13 -38.05 -15.07 -32.25
N GLY A 14 -37.11 -16.01 -32.37
CA GLY A 14 -36.23 -16.42 -31.30
C GLY A 14 -35.24 -15.26 -30.92
N LEU A 15 -35.51 -14.59 -29.83
CA LEU A 15 -34.55 -13.66 -29.21
C LEU A 15 -33.41 -14.48 -28.59
N SER A 16 -32.31 -14.66 -29.34
CA SER A 16 -31.05 -15.10 -28.78
C SER A 16 -30.50 -13.99 -27.84
N LYS A 17 -30.51 -14.26 -26.53
CA LYS A 17 -29.83 -13.41 -25.56
C LYS A 17 -28.32 -13.41 -25.87
N PRO A 18 -27.66 -12.25 -26.02
CA PRO A 18 -26.20 -12.22 -26.08
C PRO A 18 -25.69 -12.72 -24.74
N GLY A 19 -24.93 -13.84 -24.76
CA GLY A 19 -24.22 -14.31 -23.60
C GLY A 19 -23.27 -13.21 -23.13
N LEU A 20 -23.42 -12.74 -21.90
CA LEU A 20 -22.41 -11.94 -21.23
C LEU A 20 -21.13 -12.79 -21.18
N ALA A 21 -20.20 -12.51 -22.08
CA ALA A 21 -18.85 -13.03 -21.98
C ALA A 21 -18.30 -12.51 -20.63
N GLY A 22 -18.14 -13.43 -19.66
CA GLY A 22 -17.52 -13.12 -18.40
C GLY A 22 -16.15 -12.49 -18.68
N ALA A 23 -15.85 -11.36 -18.07
CA ALA A 23 -14.52 -10.77 -18.14
C ALA A 23 -13.49 -11.86 -17.76
N PRO A 24 -12.36 -11.97 -18.48
CA PRO A 24 -11.33 -12.92 -18.14
C PRO A 24 -10.91 -12.68 -16.67
N PRO A 25 -10.59 -13.74 -15.91
CA PRO A 25 -10.11 -13.59 -14.55
C PRO A 25 -8.89 -12.68 -14.58
N THR A 26 -8.93 -11.58 -13.86
CA THR A 26 -7.76 -10.70 -13.67
C THR A 26 -6.65 -11.56 -13.10
N ALA A 27 -5.50 -11.59 -13.78
CA ALA A 27 -4.33 -12.30 -13.31
C ALA A 27 -3.98 -11.82 -11.88
N ALA A 28 -3.45 -12.72 -11.06
CA ALA A 28 -2.94 -12.34 -9.75
C ALA A 28 -1.82 -11.32 -9.93
N ILE A 29 -1.77 -10.29 -9.07
CA ILE A 29 -0.67 -9.33 -9.04
C ILE A 29 0.61 -10.09 -8.68
N ASP A 30 1.63 -9.94 -9.49
CA ASP A 30 2.94 -10.57 -9.29
C ASP A 30 3.92 -9.58 -8.68
N LEU A 31 3.90 -9.46 -7.35
CA LEU A 31 4.82 -8.58 -6.62
C LEU A 31 6.27 -9.07 -6.77
N ALA A 32 7.18 -8.14 -6.99
CA ALA A 32 8.60 -8.43 -7.17
C ALA A 32 9.37 -8.37 -5.85
N ALA A 33 10.15 -9.41 -5.55
CA ALA A 33 11.19 -9.32 -4.55
C ALA A 33 12.26 -8.32 -5.06
N HIS A 34 12.58 -7.31 -4.25
CA HIS A 34 13.50 -6.25 -4.66
C HIS A 34 14.15 -5.54 -3.49
N ARG A 35 15.21 -4.82 -3.78
CA ARG A 35 15.86 -3.86 -2.87
C ARG A 35 15.85 -2.50 -3.53
N ALA A 36 15.52 -1.47 -2.74
CA ALA A 36 15.46 -0.09 -3.17
C ALA A 36 16.12 0.83 -2.14
N LEU A 37 16.81 1.85 -2.59
CA LEU A 37 17.32 2.95 -1.77
C LEU A 37 16.73 4.25 -2.30
N TYR A 38 16.10 5.02 -1.43
CA TYR A 38 15.54 6.32 -1.76
C TYR A 38 16.36 7.42 -1.10
N GLN A 39 16.62 8.49 -1.87
CA GLN A 39 17.12 9.75 -1.34
C GLN A 39 15.94 10.65 -1.02
N LEU A 40 15.90 11.16 0.20
CA LEU A 40 14.84 12.01 0.70
C LEU A 40 15.32 13.45 0.86
N LYS A 41 14.49 14.41 0.45
CA LYS A 41 14.75 15.84 0.59
C LYS A 41 13.48 16.57 0.99
N LEU A 42 13.61 17.63 1.78
CA LEU A 42 12.49 18.53 2.06
C LEU A 42 11.93 19.08 0.74
N GLU A 43 10.64 18.91 0.52
CA GLU A 43 9.91 19.49 -0.59
C GLU A 43 9.20 20.78 -0.18
N SER A 44 8.53 20.75 0.95
CA SER A 44 7.85 21.90 1.53
C SER A 44 7.74 21.79 3.04
N ALA A 45 7.66 22.92 3.72
CA ALA A 45 7.37 23.00 5.15
C ALA A 45 6.16 23.91 5.38
N ARG A 46 5.29 23.50 6.31
CA ARG A 46 4.11 24.23 6.78
C ARG A 46 4.42 24.74 8.19
N GLY A 47 3.94 25.89 8.58
CA GLY A 47 4.12 26.41 9.94
C GLY A 47 5.50 26.99 10.28
N GLY A 48 6.54 26.72 9.50
CA GLY A 48 7.86 27.37 9.61
C GLY A 48 8.77 26.89 10.73
N ASP A 49 8.48 25.75 11.36
CA ASP A 49 9.37 25.17 12.39
C ASP A 49 10.48 24.30 11.77
N VAL A 50 10.24 23.71 10.59
CA VAL A 50 11.23 22.96 9.82
C VAL A 50 11.81 23.85 8.74
N THR A 51 13.15 24.01 8.72
CA THR A 51 13.88 24.83 7.74
C THR A 51 14.65 23.99 6.72
N ALA A 52 15.07 22.78 7.11
CA ALA A 52 15.69 21.80 6.22
C ALA A 52 15.35 20.39 6.70
N ALA A 53 15.27 19.44 5.75
CA ALA A 53 15.23 18.02 6.07
C ALA A 53 15.85 17.22 4.94
N SER A 54 16.58 16.18 5.28
CA SER A 54 17.16 15.24 4.33
C SER A 54 17.25 13.85 4.96
N GLY A 55 17.38 12.83 4.12
CA GLY A 55 17.48 11.47 4.63
C GLY A 55 17.61 10.42 3.55
N THR A 56 17.54 9.19 4.00
CA THR A 56 17.52 7.99 3.14
C THR A 56 16.49 7.00 3.65
N MET A 57 15.89 6.26 2.74
CA MET A 57 15.06 5.11 3.07
C MET A 57 15.55 3.89 2.29
N ALA A 58 16.03 2.89 3.01
CA ALA A 58 16.30 1.58 2.45
C ALA A 58 15.07 0.69 2.62
N TYR A 59 14.68 0.01 1.55
CA TYR A 59 13.54 -0.90 1.51
C TYR A 59 13.93 -2.19 0.83
N GLU A 60 13.62 -3.31 1.47
CA GLU A 60 13.86 -4.63 0.90
C GLU A 60 12.62 -5.50 1.13
N VAL A 61 12.15 -6.15 0.08
CA VAL A 61 11.12 -7.18 0.13
C VAL A 61 11.66 -8.47 -0.46
N GLN A 62 11.54 -9.55 0.29
CA GLN A 62 11.97 -10.88 -0.10
C GLN A 62 10.78 -11.83 -0.19
N ASP A 63 10.80 -12.71 -1.19
CA ASP A 63 9.91 -13.85 -1.27
C ASP A 63 10.42 -14.96 -0.35
N ALA A 64 9.77 -15.17 0.78
CA ALA A 64 10.09 -16.18 1.78
C ALA A 64 9.25 -17.47 1.59
N CYS A 65 8.84 -17.77 0.37
CA CYS A 65 8.03 -18.91 -0.05
C CYS A 65 6.60 -18.87 0.49
N ASP A 66 6.41 -19.04 1.78
CA ASP A 66 5.11 -19.02 2.47
C ASP A 66 4.65 -17.60 2.84
N GLY A 67 5.49 -16.60 2.65
CA GLY A 67 5.24 -15.20 2.99
C GLY A 67 6.12 -14.22 2.25
N TRP A 68 5.93 -12.95 2.60
CA TRP A 68 6.76 -11.83 2.22
C TRP A 68 7.49 -11.31 3.46
N ALA A 69 8.81 -11.24 3.41
CA ALA A 69 9.61 -10.60 4.44
C ALA A 69 10.00 -9.19 3.96
N VAL A 70 9.67 -8.18 4.76
CA VAL A 70 9.97 -6.78 4.46
C VAL A 70 10.86 -6.20 5.54
N VAL A 71 11.87 -5.46 5.11
CA VAL A 71 12.73 -4.63 5.98
C VAL A 71 12.78 -3.24 5.41
N GLN A 72 12.41 -2.24 6.23
CA GLN A 72 12.54 -0.83 5.90
C GLN A 72 13.35 -0.12 6.97
N ARG A 73 14.26 0.74 6.56
CA ARG A 73 15.02 1.63 7.43
C ARG A 73 14.96 3.04 6.88
N LEU A 74 14.33 3.92 7.63
CA LEU A 74 14.22 5.35 7.33
C LEU A 74 15.12 6.10 8.29
N GLN A 75 16.03 6.91 7.76
CA GLN A 75 16.89 7.80 8.52
C GLN A 75 16.72 9.22 8.00
N MET A 76 16.42 10.15 8.88
CA MET A 76 16.23 11.56 8.53
C MET A 76 16.97 12.47 9.52
N THR A 77 17.47 13.58 9.00
CA THR A 77 17.92 14.74 9.80
C THR A 77 17.00 15.90 9.47
N ILE A 78 16.39 16.48 10.49
CA ILE A 78 15.44 17.57 10.39
C ILE A 78 16.04 18.78 11.12
N THR A 79 16.24 19.89 10.42
CA THR A 79 16.76 21.14 11.01
C THR A 79 15.58 22.05 11.34
N ASN A 80 15.48 22.45 12.60
CA ASN A 80 14.46 23.39 13.07
C ASN A 80 14.86 24.86 12.82
N ARG A 81 13.95 25.79 13.15
CA ARG A 81 14.16 27.23 12.97
C ARG A 81 15.35 27.77 13.77
N ASP A 82 15.67 27.17 14.91
CA ASP A 82 16.79 27.57 15.76
C ASP A 82 18.13 27.00 15.27
N GLY A 83 18.12 26.29 14.14
CA GLY A 83 19.31 25.68 13.55
C GLY A 83 19.75 24.39 14.26
N GLN A 84 18.90 23.80 15.09
CA GLN A 84 19.19 22.52 15.73
C GLN A 84 18.76 21.40 14.84
N ASP A 85 19.61 20.39 14.73
CA ASP A 85 19.31 19.16 14.01
C ASP A 85 18.70 18.11 14.94
N VAL A 86 17.64 17.47 14.48
CA VAL A 86 16.98 16.33 15.12
C VAL A 86 17.20 15.11 14.24
N GLU A 87 17.84 14.09 14.76
CA GLU A 87 18.03 12.82 14.06
C GLU A 87 16.87 11.85 14.35
N MET A 88 16.22 11.37 13.30
CA MET A 88 15.18 10.35 13.39
C MET A 88 15.59 9.09 12.66
N LEU A 89 15.47 7.95 13.32
CA LEU A 89 15.63 6.63 12.73
C LEU A 89 14.36 5.81 12.98
N SER A 90 13.82 5.20 11.93
CA SER A 90 12.74 4.23 12.01
C SER A 90 13.16 2.92 11.35
N GLU A 91 13.05 1.82 12.07
CA GLU A 91 13.28 0.47 11.60
C GLU A 91 11.96 -0.29 11.64
N TYR A 92 11.56 -0.82 10.50
CA TYR A 92 10.31 -1.55 10.33
C TYR A 92 10.59 -2.90 9.67
N THR A 93 10.10 -3.96 10.30
CA THR A 93 10.22 -5.32 9.78
C THR A 93 8.89 -6.05 9.87
N THR A 94 8.53 -6.74 8.79
CA THR A 94 7.34 -7.59 8.78
C THR A 94 7.62 -8.91 8.09
N TRP A 95 6.82 -9.90 8.46
CA TRP A 95 6.57 -11.09 7.67
C TRP A 95 5.07 -11.25 7.51
N GLU A 96 4.60 -11.28 6.26
CA GLU A 96 3.20 -11.44 5.90
C GLU A 96 3.03 -12.74 5.10
N SER A 97 2.09 -13.60 5.51
CA SER A 97 1.80 -14.84 4.78
C SER A 97 1.22 -14.55 3.38
N LYS A 98 1.51 -15.43 2.40
CA LYS A 98 1.05 -15.26 1.00
C LYS A 98 -0.47 -15.19 0.88
N ASP A 99 -1.22 -15.85 1.76
CA ASP A 99 -2.67 -15.75 1.83
C ASP A 99 -3.17 -14.41 2.43
N GLY A 100 -2.27 -13.63 3.08
CA GLY A 100 -2.59 -12.36 3.73
C GLY A 100 -3.37 -12.51 5.02
N LEU A 101 -3.32 -13.70 5.66
CA LEU A 101 -4.08 -13.97 6.88
C LEU A 101 -3.24 -13.87 8.16
N ARG A 102 -1.91 -13.75 8.04
CA ARG A 102 -1.01 -13.64 9.20
C ARG A 102 0.05 -12.58 8.93
N LEU A 103 0.33 -11.78 9.96
CA LEU A 103 1.37 -10.77 9.97
C LEU A 103 2.18 -10.89 11.26
N ARG A 104 3.51 -10.81 11.16
CA ARG A 104 4.42 -10.53 12.27
C ARG A 104 5.04 -9.18 12.00
N PHE A 105 5.13 -8.33 13.01
CA PHE A 105 5.60 -6.97 12.83
C PHE A 105 6.47 -6.51 13.98
N ARG A 106 7.41 -5.65 13.65
CA ARG A 106 8.18 -4.86 14.60
C ARG A 106 8.50 -3.50 14.00
N THR A 107 8.20 -2.44 14.75
CA THR A 107 8.57 -1.05 14.45
C THR A 107 9.34 -0.49 15.62
N LYS A 108 10.54 0.04 15.36
CA LYS A 108 11.32 0.76 16.36
C LYS A 108 11.70 2.12 15.84
N GLN A 109 11.44 3.15 16.64
CA GLN A 109 11.79 4.54 16.30
C GLN A 109 12.69 5.12 17.38
N THR A 110 13.65 5.90 16.95
CA THR A 110 14.50 6.70 17.85
C THR A 110 14.55 8.14 17.36
N THR A 111 14.58 9.07 18.30
CA THR A 111 14.84 10.48 18.04
C THR A 111 16.02 10.88 18.92
N ASP A 112 17.08 11.42 18.31
CA ASP A 112 18.34 11.76 18.98
C ASP A 112 18.86 10.60 19.85
N GLN A 113 18.83 9.38 19.28
CA GLN A 113 19.26 8.12 19.89
C GLN A 113 18.36 7.63 21.05
N ALA A 114 17.39 8.42 21.50
CA ALA A 114 16.39 7.97 22.47
C ALA A 114 15.27 7.19 21.78
N VAL A 115 14.91 6.02 22.33
CA VAL A 115 13.79 5.24 21.82
C VAL A 115 12.48 5.98 22.09
N THR A 116 11.78 6.36 21.04
CA THR A 116 10.48 7.05 21.10
C THR A 116 9.30 6.09 20.87
N SER A 117 9.52 4.97 20.15
CA SER A 117 8.54 3.93 19.94
C SER A 117 9.22 2.58 19.75
N ASP A 118 8.67 1.51 20.34
CA ASP A 118 9.07 0.12 20.09
C ASP A 118 7.79 -0.74 20.15
N ILE A 119 7.26 -1.10 18.97
CA ILE A 119 6.01 -1.81 18.80
C ILE A 119 6.32 -3.15 18.16
N ALA A 120 5.84 -4.24 18.73
CA ALA A 120 6.01 -5.58 18.18
C ALA A 120 4.79 -6.44 18.46
N GLY A 121 4.56 -7.43 17.61
CA GLY A 121 3.47 -8.37 17.80
C GLY A 121 3.20 -9.23 16.57
N GLU A 122 2.05 -9.88 16.64
CA GLU A 122 1.50 -10.72 15.57
C GLU A 122 0.04 -10.36 15.32
N ALA A 123 -0.42 -10.49 14.09
CA ALA A 123 -1.83 -10.31 13.75
C ALA A 123 -2.34 -11.48 12.91
N SER A 124 -3.61 -11.80 13.05
CA SER A 124 -4.26 -12.84 12.26
C SER A 124 -5.69 -12.47 11.92
N LEU A 125 -6.11 -12.83 10.69
CA LEU A 125 -7.48 -12.76 10.22
C LEU A 125 -8.07 -14.16 10.20
N LYS A 126 -9.39 -14.28 10.43
CA LYS A 126 -10.09 -15.58 10.41
C LYS A 126 -10.22 -16.14 9.00
N GLY A 127 -10.21 -15.26 7.99
CA GLY A 127 -10.32 -15.58 6.57
C GLY A 127 -10.29 -14.30 5.74
N THR A 128 -10.23 -14.44 4.42
CA THR A 128 -10.24 -13.30 3.49
C THR A 128 -11.52 -12.48 3.65
N GLY A 129 -11.38 -11.19 4.01
CA GLY A 129 -12.50 -10.30 4.27
C GLY A 129 -13.15 -10.47 5.64
N GLU A 130 -12.72 -11.43 6.45
CA GLU A 130 -13.22 -11.65 7.80
C GLU A 130 -12.46 -10.83 8.85
N PRO A 131 -13.05 -10.57 10.03
CA PRO A 131 -12.37 -9.88 11.11
C PRO A 131 -11.25 -10.73 11.72
N GLY A 132 -10.37 -10.06 12.47
CA GLY A 132 -9.26 -10.70 13.17
C GLY A 132 -8.86 -10.01 14.45
N ALA A 133 -7.62 -10.19 14.85
CA ALA A 133 -7.01 -9.53 15.99
C ALA A 133 -5.51 -9.33 15.79
N ALA A 134 -4.98 -8.28 16.39
CA ALA A 134 -3.56 -8.04 16.58
C ALA A 134 -3.20 -8.23 18.05
N HIS A 135 -2.18 -9.02 18.32
CA HIS A 135 -1.60 -9.26 19.64
C HIS A 135 -0.26 -8.56 19.72
N PHE A 136 -0.19 -7.52 20.53
CA PHE A 136 1.03 -6.77 20.80
C PHE A 136 1.81 -7.42 21.94
N THR A 137 3.14 -7.45 21.78
CA THR A 137 4.09 -7.89 22.83
C THR A 137 4.95 -6.73 23.32
N SER A 138 4.91 -5.58 22.62
CA SER A 138 5.61 -4.34 22.97
C SER A 138 4.78 -3.16 22.44
N PRO A 139 4.72 -1.99 23.15
CA PRO A 139 5.34 -1.70 24.44
C PRO A 139 4.69 -2.45 25.62
N ASP A 140 3.40 -2.78 25.52
CA ASP A 140 2.62 -3.52 26.51
C ASP A 140 1.90 -4.69 25.85
N GLU A 141 1.70 -5.75 26.60
CA GLU A 141 0.89 -6.87 26.12
C GLU A 141 -0.59 -6.44 25.99
N ALA A 142 -1.09 -6.46 24.76
CA ALA A 142 -2.44 -6.04 24.45
C ALA A 142 -3.00 -6.78 23.24
N THR A 143 -4.33 -6.85 23.16
CA THR A 143 -5.02 -7.37 21.98
C THR A 143 -5.98 -6.32 21.46
N LYS A 144 -5.91 -6.05 20.16
CA LYS A 144 -6.80 -5.14 19.44
C LYS A 144 -7.60 -5.90 18.38
N PRO A 145 -8.91 -5.68 18.30
CA PRO A 145 -9.72 -6.26 17.22
C PRO A 145 -9.35 -5.62 15.88
N LEU A 146 -9.34 -6.42 14.82
CA LEU A 146 -9.21 -5.96 13.44
C LEU A 146 -10.56 -6.11 12.75
N PRO A 147 -11.11 -5.04 12.14
CA PRO A 147 -12.40 -5.09 11.47
C PRO A 147 -12.39 -6.03 10.25
N ALA A 148 -13.56 -6.45 9.83
CA ALA A 148 -13.73 -7.19 8.57
C ALA A 148 -13.21 -6.35 7.39
N GLY A 149 -12.56 -7.01 6.45
CA GLY A 149 -11.96 -6.34 5.29
C GLY A 149 -10.56 -5.77 5.54
N THR A 150 -10.01 -5.86 6.75
CA THR A 150 -8.62 -5.46 7.03
C THR A 150 -7.66 -6.18 6.10
N LEU A 151 -6.71 -5.42 5.55
CA LEU A 151 -5.60 -5.94 4.77
C LEU A 151 -4.28 -5.71 5.52
N PHE A 152 -3.33 -6.61 5.32
CA PHE A 152 -1.95 -6.42 5.70
C PHE A 152 -1.15 -5.77 4.56
N PRO A 153 0.06 -5.23 4.77
CA PRO A 153 0.76 -4.36 3.82
C PRO A 153 0.92 -4.89 2.41
N MET A 154 1.30 -6.16 2.25
CA MET A 154 1.50 -6.74 0.92
C MET A 154 0.17 -6.97 0.20
N LYS A 155 -0.85 -7.44 0.91
CA LYS A 155 -2.22 -7.55 0.36
C LYS A 155 -2.85 -6.20 0.07
N HIS A 156 -2.54 -5.18 0.85
CA HIS A 156 -2.96 -3.82 0.57
C HIS A 156 -2.34 -3.34 -0.75
N THR A 157 -1.03 -3.53 -0.95
CA THR A 157 -0.36 -3.22 -2.22
C THR A 157 -0.95 -3.98 -3.40
N GLU A 158 -1.21 -5.29 -3.26
CA GLU A 158 -1.91 -6.07 -4.30
C GLU A 158 -3.29 -5.50 -4.63
N ALA A 159 -4.07 -5.09 -3.61
CA ALA A 159 -5.40 -4.53 -3.80
C ALA A 159 -5.38 -3.19 -4.55
N LEU A 160 -4.42 -2.31 -4.23
CA LEU A 160 -4.22 -1.03 -4.93
C LEU A 160 -3.90 -1.25 -6.41
N LEU A 161 -2.93 -2.10 -6.70
CA LEU A 161 -2.50 -2.40 -8.07
C LEU A 161 -3.63 -3.02 -8.88
N LYS A 162 -4.34 -3.99 -8.30
CA LYS A 162 -5.51 -4.61 -8.91
C LYS A 162 -6.62 -3.59 -9.20
N ALA A 163 -6.88 -2.67 -8.28
CA ALA A 163 -7.85 -1.60 -8.49
C ALA A 163 -7.46 -0.71 -9.68
N ALA A 164 -6.17 -0.33 -9.77
CA ALA A 164 -5.64 0.47 -10.86
C ALA A 164 -5.74 -0.24 -12.22
N GLU A 165 -5.37 -1.53 -12.29
CA GLU A 165 -5.51 -2.35 -13.51
C GLU A 165 -6.97 -2.47 -13.98
N GLN A 166 -7.91 -2.48 -13.04
CA GLN A 166 -9.34 -2.48 -13.33
C GLN A 166 -9.90 -1.09 -13.69
N GLY A 167 -9.04 -0.06 -13.73
CA GLY A 167 -9.44 1.32 -14.02
C GLY A 167 -10.20 2.02 -12.89
N LYS A 168 -10.21 1.44 -11.68
CA LYS A 168 -10.81 2.09 -10.50
C LYS A 168 -9.96 3.30 -10.08
N LYS A 169 -10.62 4.37 -9.70
CA LYS A 169 -9.98 5.63 -9.28
C LYS A 169 -9.91 5.78 -7.77
N PHE A 170 -10.75 5.05 -7.05
CA PHE A 170 -10.85 5.12 -5.60
C PHE A 170 -10.93 3.73 -5.01
N LEU A 171 -10.27 3.57 -3.87
CA LEU A 171 -10.36 2.39 -3.02
C LEU A 171 -10.29 2.87 -1.57
N ALA A 172 -11.12 2.31 -0.69
CA ALA A 172 -11.03 2.53 0.74
C ALA A 172 -11.07 1.16 1.42
N VAL A 173 -10.06 0.87 2.24
CA VAL A 173 -9.93 -0.40 2.95
C VAL A 173 -9.22 -0.20 4.29
N PRO A 174 -9.59 -0.92 5.34
CA PRO A 174 -8.82 -0.92 6.57
C PRO A 174 -7.45 -1.56 6.35
N LEU A 175 -6.40 -0.91 6.86
CA LEU A 175 -5.02 -1.40 6.85
C LEU A 175 -4.56 -1.65 8.29
N PHE A 176 -3.90 -2.76 8.51
CA PHE A 176 -3.10 -2.97 9.71
C PHE A 176 -1.67 -3.33 9.32
N ASP A 177 -0.73 -2.46 9.65
CA ASP A 177 0.70 -2.59 9.31
C ASP A 177 1.62 -2.75 10.53
N GLY A 178 1.09 -2.57 11.74
CA GLY A 178 1.87 -2.68 12.97
C GLY A 178 2.78 -1.48 13.26
N THR A 179 2.56 -0.33 12.61
CA THR A 179 3.34 0.90 12.89
C THR A 179 2.82 1.65 14.10
N THR A 180 1.58 1.43 14.49
CA THR A 180 0.94 2.00 15.68
C THR A 180 0.34 0.92 16.56
N ALA A 181 0.16 1.21 17.85
CA ALA A 181 -0.51 0.31 18.80
C ALA A 181 -2.04 0.53 18.87
N SER A 182 -2.60 1.43 18.04
CA SER A 182 -4.03 1.76 18.03
C SER A 182 -4.89 0.69 17.33
N GLY A 183 -4.31 -0.12 16.44
CA GLY A 183 -5.02 -1.14 15.67
C GLY A 183 -5.03 -0.86 14.18
N ALA A 184 -6.08 -1.26 13.47
CA ALA A 184 -6.22 -0.96 12.06
C ALA A 184 -6.54 0.53 11.84
N GLN A 185 -6.02 1.07 10.75
CA GLN A 185 -6.30 2.43 10.25
C GLN A 185 -7.17 2.33 9.00
N ASP A 186 -8.02 3.33 8.75
CA ASP A 186 -8.69 3.45 7.47
C ASP A 186 -7.73 4.03 6.44
N SER A 187 -7.58 3.37 5.30
CA SER A 187 -6.80 3.89 4.18
C SER A 187 -7.71 4.29 3.03
N SER A 188 -7.56 5.53 2.55
CA SER A 188 -8.24 6.07 1.39
C SER A 188 -7.25 6.27 0.25
N ILE A 189 -7.47 5.60 -0.87
CA ILE A 189 -6.56 5.55 -1.99
C ILE A 189 -7.17 6.22 -3.20
N VAL A 190 -6.43 7.14 -3.83
CA VAL A 190 -6.76 7.76 -5.12
C VAL A 190 -5.75 7.29 -6.17
N VAL A 191 -6.24 6.72 -7.27
CA VAL A 191 -5.44 6.39 -8.44
C VAL A 191 -5.63 7.48 -9.48
N THR A 192 -4.65 8.38 -9.62
CA THR A 192 -4.78 9.53 -10.51
C THR A 192 -4.40 9.21 -11.95
N LYS A 193 -3.46 8.28 -12.13
CA LYS A 193 -2.94 7.95 -13.45
C LYS A 193 -2.47 6.50 -13.47
N TRP A 194 -3.04 5.69 -14.36
CA TRP A 194 -2.55 4.34 -14.68
C TRP A 194 -2.31 4.26 -16.18
N GLN A 195 -1.15 3.82 -16.59
CA GLN A 195 -0.74 3.79 -17.99
C GLN A 195 0.15 2.58 -18.27
N GLY A 196 0.22 2.16 -19.53
CA GLY A 196 1.12 1.10 -19.98
C GLY A 196 2.59 1.49 -19.78
N SER A 197 3.49 0.60 -20.21
CA SER A 197 4.95 0.81 -20.14
C SER A 197 5.37 2.15 -20.71
N GLN A 198 6.29 2.81 -20.02
CA GLN A 198 6.85 4.11 -20.42
C GLN A 198 8.38 4.08 -20.29
N PRO A 199 9.11 4.86 -21.09
CA PRO A 199 10.54 5.03 -20.90
C PRO A 199 10.85 5.46 -19.45
N ASP A 200 11.85 4.82 -18.84
CA ASP A 200 12.29 5.11 -17.48
C ASP A 200 13.80 4.91 -17.34
N ALA A 201 14.39 5.50 -16.32
CA ALA A 201 15.79 5.32 -15.97
C ALA A 201 16.13 3.88 -15.55
N TRP A 202 15.10 3.13 -15.10
CA TRP A 202 15.21 1.74 -14.67
C TRP A 202 14.68 0.80 -15.76
N PRO A 203 15.56 0.15 -16.55
CA PRO A 203 15.15 -0.65 -17.72
C PRO A 203 14.16 -1.78 -17.40
N ASP A 204 14.26 -2.37 -16.21
CA ASP A 204 13.35 -3.45 -15.80
C ASP A 204 11.96 -2.92 -15.44
N LEU A 205 11.88 -1.71 -14.91
CA LEU A 205 10.63 -1.04 -14.58
C LEU A 205 9.98 -0.38 -15.80
N ALA A 206 10.77 0.12 -16.74
CA ALA A 206 10.29 0.73 -17.98
C ALA A 206 9.37 -0.17 -18.81
N LYS A 207 9.47 -1.49 -18.65
CA LYS A 207 8.66 -2.49 -19.38
C LYS A 207 7.28 -2.70 -18.74
N LEU A 208 7.03 -2.15 -17.55
CA LEU A 208 5.84 -2.42 -16.75
C LEU A 208 4.85 -1.26 -16.82
N PRO A 209 3.54 -1.55 -16.75
CA PRO A 209 2.55 -0.52 -16.44
C PRO A 209 2.85 0.14 -15.10
N SER A 210 2.49 1.41 -14.97
CA SER A 210 2.65 2.15 -13.73
C SER A 210 1.56 3.20 -13.55
N GLY A 211 1.38 3.67 -12.32
CA GLY A 211 0.41 4.71 -12.02
C GLY A 211 0.79 5.53 -10.81
N ARG A 212 0.16 6.70 -10.68
CA ARG A 212 0.31 7.58 -9.54
C ARG A 212 -0.79 7.31 -8.54
N PHE A 213 -0.40 7.07 -7.30
CA PHE A 213 -1.27 6.81 -6.16
C PHE A 213 -1.09 7.91 -5.13
N HIS A 214 -2.17 8.23 -4.45
CA HIS A 214 -2.17 9.03 -3.24
C HIS A 214 -2.96 8.26 -2.19
N ILE A 215 -2.36 8.05 -1.03
CA ILE A 215 -2.92 7.25 0.06
C ILE A 215 -2.95 8.12 1.30
N ALA A 216 -4.13 8.28 1.88
CA ALA A 216 -4.33 8.96 3.15
C ALA A 216 -4.73 7.93 4.21
N PHE A 217 -4.08 7.99 5.38
CA PHE A 217 -4.31 7.09 6.50
C PHE A 217 -4.98 7.85 7.63
N PHE A 218 -6.03 7.26 8.18
CA PHE A 218 -6.84 7.85 9.23
C PHE A 218 -6.90 6.90 10.42
N ASP A 219 -6.64 7.39 11.60
CA ASP A 219 -6.92 6.63 12.81
C ASP A 219 -8.44 6.45 12.99
N THR A 220 -8.86 5.31 13.52
CA THR A 220 -10.28 4.90 13.61
C THR A 220 -11.08 5.62 14.70
N GLY A 221 -10.58 6.73 15.23
CA GLY A 221 -11.29 7.54 16.22
C GLY A 221 -12.43 8.38 15.60
N PRO A 222 -13.56 8.59 16.31
CA PRO A 222 -14.71 9.32 15.78
C PRO A 222 -14.47 10.81 15.52
N GLU A 223 -13.35 11.35 15.94
CA GLU A 223 -13.00 12.77 15.81
C GLU A 223 -11.98 13.04 14.68
N ASN A 224 -11.39 12.02 14.07
CA ASN A 224 -10.35 12.16 13.04
C ASN A 224 -10.95 12.41 11.66
N GLN A 225 -11.09 13.68 11.32
CA GLN A 225 -11.49 14.14 9.97
C GLN A 225 -10.27 14.48 9.08
N GLN A 226 -9.07 14.51 9.64
CA GLN A 226 -7.82 14.76 8.92
C GLN A 226 -6.98 13.49 8.93
N PRO A 227 -6.24 13.21 7.85
CA PRO A 227 -5.32 12.09 7.82
C PRO A 227 -4.17 12.33 8.81
N ASP A 228 -3.74 11.27 9.49
CA ASP A 228 -2.56 11.28 10.35
C ASP A 228 -1.27 11.30 9.52
N TYR A 229 -1.34 10.70 8.33
CA TYR A 229 -0.22 10.60 7.40
C TYR A 229 -0.75 10.43 5.98
N GLU A 230 -0.05 11.04 5.02
CA GLU A 230 -0.36 10.86 3.60
C GLU A 230 0.90 10.51 2.82
N VAL A 231 0.75 9.69 1.80
CA VAL A 231 1.85 9.36 0.91
C VAL A 231 1.38 9.34 -0.54
N GLY A 232 2.08 10.10 -1.38
CA GLY A 232 1.98 10.02 -2.82
C GLY A 232 3.12 9.19 -3.37
N MET A 233 2.87 8.36 -4.41
CA MET A 233 3.92 7.61 -5.06
C MET A 233 3.53 7.14 -6.44
N ARG A 234 4.51 6.85 -7.27
CA ARG A 234 4.31 6.04 -8.47
C ARG A 234 4.55 4.57 -8.11
N TYR A 235 3.58 3.71 -8.38
CA TYR A 235 3.76 2.27 -8.36
C TYR A 235 3.85 1.70 -9.76
N TRP A 236 4.77 0.76 -9.97
CA TRP A 236 4.71 -0.18 -11.09
C TRP A 236 3.84 -1.39 -10.75
N SER A 237 3.37 -2.08 -11.79
CA SER A 237 2.48 -3.25 -11.63
C SER A 237 3.06 -4.39 -10.80
N ASN A 238 4.37 -4.40 -10.57
CA ASN A 238 5.08 -5.36 -9.74
C ASN A 238 5.30 -4.90 -8.28
N GLY A 239 4.69 -3.78 -7.86
CA GLY A 239 4.76 -3.27 -6.49
C GLY A 239 6.00 -2.46 -6.15
N VAL A 240 6.91 -2.22 -7.10
CA VAL A 240 8.02 -1.27 -6.89
C VAL A 240 7.48 0.15 -6.91
N ALA A 241 7.91 0.97 -5.96
CA ALA A 241 7.52 2.37 -5.84
C ALA A 241 8.67 3.33 -6.18
N ASP A 242 8.32 4.55 -6.58
CA ASP A 242 9.24 5.68 -6.78
C ASP A 242 8.48 7.02 -6.71
N ASN A 243 9.23 8.12 -6.77
CA ASN A 243 8.66 9.46 -6.72
C ASN A 243 7.71 9.61 -5.52
N LEU A 244 8.24 9.34 -4.34
CA LEU A 244 7.49 9.43 -3.09
C LEU A 244 7.26 10.89 -2.71
N ASP A 245 6.07 11.21 -2.21
CA ASP A 245 5.75 12.43 -1.49
C ASP A 245 5.23 11.98 -0.12
N MET A 246 6.03 12.15 0.91
CA MET A 246 5.75 11.71 2.28
C MET A 246 5.33 12.92 3.09
N ASP A 247 4.04 13.05 3.40
CA ASP A 247 3.47 14.17 4.13
C ASP A 247 3.33 13.84 5.62
N PHE A 248 4.14 14.50 6.44
CA PHE A 248 4.16 14.34 7.90
C PHE A 248 3.33 15.41 8.63
N GLY A 249 2.46 16.15 7.91
CA GLY A 249 1.66 17.23 8.44
C GLY A 249 2.41 18.57 8.43
N ASP A 250 3.47 18.70 9.19
CA ASP A 250 4.25 19.95 9.28
C ASP A 250 5.20 20.15 8.10
N PHE A 251 5.60 19.08 7.44
CA PHE A 251 6.49 19.13 6.27
C PHE A 251 6.28 17.94 5.35
N VAL A 252 6.68 18.09 4.10
CA VAL A 252 6.64 17.07 3.06
C VAL A 252 8.06 16.75 2.61
N MET A 253 8.36 15.45 2.51
CA MET A 253 9.60 14.95 1.95
C MET A 253 9.36 14.35 0.57
N ALA A 254 10.14 14.80 -0.42
CA ALA A 254 10.21 14.11 -1.72
C ALA A 254 11.25 12.99 -1.66
N GLY A 255 10.85 11.78 -2.08
CA GLY A 255 11.73 10.60 -2.16
C GLY A 255 11.94 10.14 -3.59
N LYS A 256 13.20 10.00 -4.01
CA LYS A 256 13.57 9.47 -5.34
C LYS A 256 14.33 8.18 -5.22
N LEU A 257 13.99 7.22 -6.05
CA LEU A 257 14.69 5.95 -6.18
C LEU A 257 16.12 6.22 -6.69
N ALA A 258 17.11 5.96 -5.84
CA ALA A 258 18.53 6.18 -6.11
C ALA A 258 19.24 4.88 -6.50
N GLU A 259 18.84 3.75 -5.87
CA GLU A 259 19.36 2.43 -6.19
C GLU A 259 18.19 1.45 -6.24
N PHE A 260 18.25 0.53 -7.18
CA PHE A 260 17.24 -0.50 -7.37
C PHE A 260 17.84 -1.81 -7.85
N LYS A 261 17.38 -2.91 -7.29
CA LYS A 261 17.76 -4.26 -7.71
C LYS A 261 16.62 -5.24 -7.50
N LEU A 262 16.23 -5.94 -8.55
CA LEU A 262 15.38 -7.12 -8.42
C LEU A 262 16.16 -8.24 -7.69
N LEU A 263 15.51 -8.92 -6.77
CA LEU A 263 16.06 -10.07 -6.08
C LEU A 263 15.55 -11.35 -6.74
N THR A 264 16.41 -12.36 -6.75
CA THR A 264 16.04 -13.69 -7.24
C THR A 264 15.05 -14.31 -6.26
N ARG A 265 13.91 -14.80 -6.78
CA ARG A 265 13.06 -15.66 -5.97
C ARG A 265 13.78 -16.96 -5.72
N HIS A 266 13.90 -17.35 -4.46
CA HIS A 266 14.39 -18.68 -4.11
C HIS A 266 13.37 -19.71 -4.60
N GLY A 267 13.85 -20.75 -5.28
CA GLY A 267 12.97 -21.83 -5.71
C GLY A 267 12.36 -22.53 -4.49
N CYS A 268 11.06 -22.43 -4.37
CA CYS A 268 10.25 -23.09 -3.35
C CYS A 268 9.62 -24.36 -3.97
#